data_ea27d4a8009f5f31ca6b4b5dec83bf4c
#
_entry.id   ea27d4a8009f5f31ca6b4b5dec83bf4c
#
_cell.length_a   1.000
_cell.length_b   1.000
_cell.length_c   1.000
_cell.angle_alpha   90.00
_cell.angle_beta   90.00
_cell.angle_gamma   90.00
#
_symmetry.space_group_name_H-M   'P 1'
#
loop_
_entity.id
_entity.type
_entity.pdbx_description
1 polymer ?
#
loop_
_entity_poly.entity_id
_entity_poly.type
_entity_poly.pdbx_seq_one_letter_code
_entity_poly.pdbx_strand_id
1 'polypeptide(L)'
;VRKSLVVGLILIAAEILVLASGGFAQQPPKRTQAGAGKIPWISDLNAGLALARKENKPVMIDFVADWCAPCKEMDRFTFGDGIVIRKAQVFIPVRIDIDKQHVVAAKHNALARAYGGSGIPNILFLSGDGTKLKQLIGYQTTNQLISAMNLVLKSHNTRARR
;
A
#
# COMPACT_ATOMS: atom_id res chain seq x y z
N VAL A 1 1.14 -63.66 -52.18
CA VAL A 1 0.90 -63.73 -50.72
C VAL A 1 1.91 -62.90 -49.90
N ARG A 2 3.05 -62.47 -50.47
CA ARG A 2 4.15 -61.74 -49.71
C ARG A 2 4.04 -60.20 -49.73
N LYS A 3 3.19 -59.60 -50.53
CA LYS A 3 3.09 -58.11 -50.67
C LYS A 3 2.05 -57.46 -49.76
N SER A 4 1.08 -58.22 -49.20
CA SER A 4 0.05 -57.68 -48.31
C SER A 4 0.49 -57.51 -46.85
N LEU A 5 1.55 -58.21 -46.41
CA LEU A 5 2.01 -58.16 -44.99
C LEU A 5 2.90 -56.95 -44.70
N VAL A 6 3.54 -56.36 -45.70
CA VAL A 6 4.43 -55.21 -45.53
C VAL A 6 3.66 -53.90 -45.45
N VAL A 7 2.52 -53.80 -46.11
CA VAL A 7 1.66 -52.57 -46.07
C VAL A 7 0.95 -52.42 -44.74
N GLY A 8 0.62 -53.53 -44.08
CA GLY A 8 -0.06 -53.50 -42.75
C GLY A 8 0.86 -53.05 -41.60
N LEU A 9 2.15 -53.29 -41.71
CA LEU A 9 3.13 -52.93 -40.65
C LEU A 9 3.53 -51.47 -40.70
N ILE A 10 3.39 -50.77 -41.83
CA ILE A 10 3.77 -49.35 -41.98
C ILE A 10 2.64 -48.43 -41.48
N LEU A 11 1.39 -48.88 -41.48
CA LEU A 11 0.26 -48.06 -41.02
C LEU A 11 0.10 -48.04 -39.49
N ILE A 12 0.66 -49.02 -38.77
CA ILE A 12 0.59 -49.07 -37.28
C ILE A 12 1.67 -48.19 -36.64
N ALA A 13 2.75 -47.89 -37.35
CA ALA A 13 3.84 -47.03 -36.81
C ALA A 13 3.51 -45.54 -36.87
N ALA A 14 2.47 -45.10 -37.61
CA ALA A 14 2.12 -43.70 -37.78
C ALA A 14 1.15 -43.17 -36.66
N GLU A 15 0.48 -44.03 -35.92
CA GLU A 15 -0.50 -43.60 -34.92
C GLU A 15 0.05 -43.42 -33.51
N ILE A 16 1.28 -43.80 -33.24
CA ILE A 16 1.87 -43.69 -31.89
C ILE A 16 2.63 -42.34 -31.69
N LEU A 17 2.78 -41.53 -32.70
CA LEU A 17 3.55 -40.27 -32.62
C LEU A 17 2.71 -39.02 -32.35
N VAL A 18 1.40 -39.14 -32.15
CA VAL A 18 0.50 -37.95 -31.96
C VAL A 18 0.11 -37.72 -30.48
N LEU A 19 0.46 -38.63 -29.55
CA LEU A 19 0.07 -38.53 -28.16
C LEU A 19 1.13 -37.92 -27.21
N ALA A 20 2.24 -37.38 -27.72
CA ALA A 20 3.30 -36.79 -26.90
C ALA A 20 3.38 -35.26 -26.94
N SER A 21 2.40 -34.58 -27.54
CA SER A 21 2.25 -33.14 -27.38
C SER A 21 1.32 -32.82 -26.19
N GLY A 22 1.68 -33.35 -25.02
CA GLY A 22 1.12 -32.92 -23.75
C GLY A 22 1.46 -31.43 -23.60
N GLY A 23 0.46 -30.58 -23.91
CA GLY A 23 0.56 -29.15 -23.66
C GLY A 23 0.93 -28.95 -22.20
N PHE A 24 2.17 -28.51 -21.97
CA PHE A 24 2.53 -27.87 -20.71
C PHE A 24 1.63 -26.65 -20.59
N ALA A 25 0.47 -26.81 -19.99
CA ALA A 25 -0.29 -25.69 -19.47
C ALA A 25 0.63 -25.01 -18.46
N GLN A 26 1.36 -23.97 -18.90
CA GLN A 26 2.09 -23.09 -18.02
C GLN A 26 1.08 -22.49 -17.06
N GLN A 27 1.05 -23.02 -15.84
CA GLN A 27 0.31 -22.40 -14.76
C GLN A 27 0.83 -20.95 -14.67
N PRO A 28 -0.09 -19.95 -14.66
CA PRO A 28 0.33 -18.58 -14.47
C PRO A 28 1.18 -18.54 -13.19
N PRO A 29 2.28 -17.79 -13.16
CA PRO A 29 3.15 -17.74 -12.00
C PRO A 29 2.26 -17.41 -10.80
N LYS A 30 2.25 -18.31 -9.79
CA LYS A 30 1.67 -18.00 -8.49
C LYS A 30 2.28 -16.68 -8.10
N ARG A 31 1.47 -15.63 -8.14
CA ARG A 31 1.84 -14.32 -7.60
C ARG A 31 2.13 -14.59 -6.13
N THR A 32 3.40 -14.81 -5.80
CA THR A 32 3.88 -14.81 -4.42
C THR A 32 3.42 -13.48 -3.89
N GLN A 33 2.39 -13.49 -3.05
CA GLN A 33 2.07 -12.35 -2.21
C GLN A 33 3.33 -12.16 -1.38
N ALA A 34 4.20 -11.26 -1.82
CA ALA A 34 5.31 -10.78 -1.00
C ALA A 34 4.63 -10.40 0.31
N GLY A 35 4.96 -11.11 1.38
CA GLY A 35 4.29 -10.97 2.66
C GLY A 35 4.18 -9.50 2.97
N ALA A 36 2.95 -9.01 3.07
CA ALA A 36 2.72 -7.60 3.35
C ALA A 36 3.31 -7.35 4.74
N GLY A 37 4.54 -6.81 4.78
CA GLY A 37 5.15 -6.35 6.01
C GLY A 37 4.21 -5.36 6.70
N LYS A 38 4.56 -4.93 7.91
CA LYS A 38 3.84 -3.84 8.57
C LYS A 38 4.28 -2.50 7.96
N ILE A 39 3.42 -1.48 8.06
CA ILE A 39 3.82 -0.11 7.71
C ILE A 39 4.97 0.31 8.67
N PRO A 40 6.13 0.76 8.16
CA PRO A 40 7.29 1.13 8.98
C PRO A 40 7.10 2.55 9.55
N TRP A 41 6.28 2.68 10.58
CA TRP A 41 5.96 3.96 11.21
C TRP A 41 7.18 4.63 11.85
N ILE A 42 7.44 5.88 11.51
CA ILE A 42 8.40 6.77 12.16
C ILE A 42 7.66 7.50 13.30
N SER A 43 8.23 7.57 14.49
CA SER A 43 7.61 8.26 15.62
C SER A 43 8.01 9.74 15.75
N ASP A 44 9.00 10.20 15.01
CA ASP A 44 9.48 11.58 15.01
C ASP A 44 9.01 12.31 13.74
N LEU A 45 8.15 13.34 13.93
CA LEU A 45 7.62 14.13 12.82
C LEU A 45 8.71 14.93 12.10
N ASN A 46 9.69 15.47 12.82
CA ASN A 46 10.76 16.27 12.20
C ASN A 46 11.68 15.38 11.34
N ALA A 47 12.01 14.18 11.84
CA ALA A 47 12.74 13.19 11.07
C ALA A 47 11.94 12.74 9.83
N GLY A 48 10.64 12.51 9.97
CA GLY A 48 9.76 12.19 8.85
C GLY A 48 9.71 13.28 7.79
N LEU A 49 9.58 14.55 8.17
CA LEU A 49 9.60 15.69 7.25
C LEU A 49 10.96 15.86 6.57
N ALA A 50 12.07 15.65 7.30
CA ALA A 50 13.42 15.72 6.73
C ALA A 50 13.61 14.63 5.66
N LEU A 51 13.16 13.39 5.95
CA LEU A 51 13.22 12.28 5.02
C LEU A 51 12.33 12.52 3.79
N ALA A 52 11.12 13.08 4.00
CA ALA A 52 10.19 13.42 2.92
C ALA A 52 10.79 14.42 1.93
N ARG A 53 11.50 15.44 2.43
CA ARG A 53 12.24 16.38 1.57
C ARG A 53 13.35 15.70 0.78
N LYS A 54 14.13 14.83 1.46
CA LYS A 54 15.24 14.11 0.83
C LYS A 54 14.77 13.16 -0.27
N GLU A 55 13.68 12.45 -0.03
CA GLU A 55 13.17 11.43 -0.97
C GLU A 55 12.10 11.97 -1.94
N ASN A 56 11.73 13.23 -1.82
CA ASN A 56 10.62 13.84 -2.57
C ASN A 56 9.34 13.01 -2.48
N LYS A 57 9.00 12.59 -1.27
CA LYS A 57 7.77 11.82 -0.97
C LYS A 57 6.82 12.63 -0.09
N PRO A 58 5.50 12.46 -0.22
CA PRO A 58 4.56 13.03 0.74
C PRO A 58 4.62 12.28 2.07
N VAL A 59 4.35 12.98 3.17
CA VAL A 59 4.22 12.41 4.50
C VAL A 59 2.78 11.98 4.73
N MET A 60 2.59 10.80 5.33
CA MET A 60 1.31 10.33 5.86
C MET A 60 1.43 10.23 7.37
N ILE A 61 0.76 11.13 8.08
CA ILE A 61 0.79 11.20 9.55
C ILE A 61 -0.50 10.59 10.09
N ASP A 62 -0.37 9.62 10.98
CA ASP A 62 -1.48 9.00 11.71
C ASP A 62 -1.41 9.40 13.19
N PHE A 63 -2.47 10.04 13.69
CA PHE A 63 -2.57 10.46 15.09
C PHE A 63 -3.43 9.47 15.84
N VAL A 64 -2.85 8.89 16.90
CA VAL A 64 -3.43 7.81 17.68
C VAL A 64 -3.31 8.05 19.18
N ALA A 65 -4.05 7.25 19.97
CA ALA A 65 -3.87 7.09 21.41
C ALA A 65 -4.25 5.66 21.82
N ASP A 66 -3.72 5.20 22.95
CA ASP A 66 -3.98 3.84 23.45
C ASP A 66 -5.46 3.60 23.80
N TRP A 67 -6.22 4.62 24.15
CA TRP A 67 -7.65 4.55 24.45
C TRP A 67 -8.56 4.67 23.20
N CYS A 68 -8.00 4.98 22.03
CA CYS A 68 -8.77 5.21 20.79
C CYS A 68 -9.21 3.86 20.17
N ALA A 69 -10.41 3.41 20.47
CA ALA A 69 -10.96 2.18 19.91
C ALA A 69 -11.01 2.17 18.37
N PRO A 70 -11.50 3.22 17.67
CA PRO A 70 -11.50 3.23 16.21
C PRO A 70 -10.10 3.27 15.60
N CYS A 71 -9.08 3.79 16.31
CA CYS A 71 -7.68 3.70 15.84
C CYS A 71 -7.20 2.24 15.81
N LYS A 72 -7.54 1.47 16.87
CA LYS A 72 -7.20 0.03 16.93
C LYS A 72 -7.89 -0.78 15.83
N GLU A 73 -9.12 -0.42 15.49
CA GLU A 73 -9.83 -1.04 14.37
C GLU A 73 -9.16 -0.71 13.03
N MET A 74 -8.72 0.53 12.84
CA MET A 74 -7.96 0.91 11.65
C MET A 74 -6.63 0.16 11.56
N ASP A 75 -5.93 -0.06 12.68
CA ASP A 75 -4.71 -0.86 12.70
C ASP A 75 -4.95 -2.29 12.20
N ARG A 76 -6.06 -2.90 12.59
CA ARG A 76 -6.39 -4.27 12.20
C ARG A 76 -6.87 -4.38 10.75
N PHE A 77 -7.77 -3.51 10.33
CA PHE A 77 -8.52 -3.69 9.09
C PHE A 77 -8.06 -2.76 7.96
N THR A 78 -7.61 -1.56 8.27
CA THR A 78 -7.20 -0.57 7.26
C THR A 78 -5.69 -0.57 7.04
N PHE A 79 -4.91 -0.31 8.08
CA PHE A 79 -3.45 -0.32 8.01
C PHE A 79 -2.85 -1.73 7.95
N GLY A 80 -3.61 -2.77 8.36
CA GLY A 80 -3.27 -4.17 8.18
C GLY A 80 -3.51 -4.70 6.77
N ASP A 81 -4.23 -3.97 5.93
CA ASP A 81 -4.52 -4.37 4.56
C ASP A 81 -3.26 -4.35 3.67
N GLY A 82 -3.02 -5.43 2.94
CA GLY A 82 -1.82 -5.58 2.11
C GLY A 82 -1.70 -4.54 0.99
N ILE A 83 -2.81 -3.99 0.47
CA ILE A 83 -2.79 -2.94 -0.56
C ILE A 83 -2.36 -1.62 0.08
N VAL A 84 -2.90 -1.30 1.26
CA VAL A 84 -2.52 -0.09 2.02
C VAL A 84 -1.04 -0.15 2.42
N ILE A 85 -0.57 -1.29 2.94
CA ILE A 85 0.84 -1.48 3.31
C ILE A 85 1.77 -1.24 2.13
N ARG A 86 1.47 -1.84 0.97
CA ARG A 86 2.28 -1.61 -0.25
C ARG A 86 2.22 -0.16 -0.71
N LYS A 87 1.04 0.46 -0.66
CA LYS A 87 0.87 1.85 -1.06
C LYS A 87 1.55 2.83 -0.10
N ALA A 88 1.63 2.50 1.19
CA ALA A 88 2.33 3.32 2.18
C ALA A 88 3.84 3.49 1.89
N GLN A 89 4.46 2.59 1.13
CA GLN A 89 5.89 2.66 0.78
C GLN A 89 6.26 3.86 -0.11
N VAL A 90 5.30 4.45 -0.83
CA VAL A 90 5.53 5.67 -1.61
C VAL A 90 5.23 6.95 -0.82
N PHE A 91 4.99 6.82 0.48
CA PHE A 91 4.88 7.88 1.48
C PHE A 91 6.00 7.74 2.51
N ILE A 92 6.17 8.77 3.32
CA ILE A 92 6.89 8.68 4.59
C ILE A 92 5.84 8.52 5.68
N PRO A 93 5.65 7.32 6.24
CA PRO A 93 4.64 7.09 7.26
C PRO A 93 5.15 7.54 8.62
N VAL A 94 4.41 8.45 9.27
CA VAL A 94 4.68 8.96 10.60
C VAL A 94 3.49 8.64 11.51
N ARG A 95 3.75 8.13 12.72
CA ARG A 95 2.70 7.87 13.71
C ARG A 95 3.00 8.64 14.99
N ILE A 96 2.04 9.43 15.43
CA ILE A 96 2.11 10.28 16.62
C ILE A 96 1.10 9.79 17.65
N ASP A 97 1.59 9.27 18.75
CA ASP A 97 0.79 8.98 19.94
C ASP A 97 0.60 10.28 20.71
N ILE A 98 -0.64 10.77 20.76
CA ILE A 98 -0.94 12.09 21.32
C ILE A 98 -0.77 12.15 22.84
N ASP A 99 -0.83 11.02 23.53
CA ASP A 99 -0.64 10.95 24.99
C ASP A 99 0.86 10.89 25.37
N LYS A 100 1.68 10.22 24.54
CA LYS A 100 3.11 10.06 24.79
C LYS A 100 3.95 11.24 24.29
N GLN A 101 3.43 12.00 23.33
CA GLN A 101 4.14 13.09 22.64
C GLN A 101 3.44 14.43 22.86
N HIS A 102 3.23 14.83 24.12
CA HIS A 102 2.45 16.01 24.50
C HIS A 102 2.86 17.31 23.78
N VAL A 103 4.16 17.55 23.58
CA VAL A 103 4.66 18.77 22.89
C VAL A 103 4.28 18.74 21.41
N VAL A 104 4.48 17.60 20.74
CA VAL A 104 4.09 17.40 19.35
C VAL A 104 2.57 17.45 19.22
N ALA A 105 1.85 16.81 20.13
CA ALA A 105 0.40 16.80 20.18
C ALA A 105 -0.18 18.20 20.40
N ALA A 106 0.38 19.03 21.29
CA ALA A 106 -0.04 20.40 21.51
C ALA A 106 0.15 21.26 20.26
N LYS A 107 1.32 21.17 19.63
CA LYS A 107 1.61 21.84 18.36
C LYS A 107 0.69 21.32 17.25
N HIS A 108 0.40 20.02 17.25
CA HIS A 108 -0.46 19.39 16.26
C HIS A 108 -1.93 19.72 16.50
N ASN A 109 -2.42 19.80 17.73
CA ASN A 109 -3.76 20.27 18.02
C ASN A 109 -3.99 21.71 17.51
N ALA A 110 -2.96 22.56 17.58
CA ALA A 110 -3.00 23.87 16.94
C ALA A 110 -3.04 23.74 15.40
N LEU A 111 -2.23 22.83 14.83
CA LEU A 111 -2.25 22.53 13.39
C LEU A 111 -3.55 21.86 12.97
N ALA A 112 -4.09 20.93 13.77
CA ALA A 112 -5.37 20.28 13.47
C ALA A 112 -6.52 21.28 13.45
N ARG A 113 -6.56 22.25 14.37
CA ARG A 113 -7.54 23.35 14.36
C ARG A 113 -7.37 24.27 13.16
N ALA A 114 -6.13 24.65 12.83
CA ALA A 114 -5.80 25.45 11.65
C ALA A 114 -6.26 24.77 10.35
N TYR A 115 -6.35 23.43 10.37
CA TYR A 115 -6.72 22.62 9.21
C TYR A 115 -8.18 22.09 9.28
N GLY A 116 -9.00 22.60 10.20
CA GLY A 116 -10.44 22.35 10.22
C GLY A 116 -10.87 21.05 10.90
N GLY A 117 -10.06 20.47 11.80
CA GLY A 117 -10.48 19.29 12.53
C GLY A 117 -9.68 18.99 13.79
N SER A 118 -10.40 18.56 14.82
CA SER A 118 -9.85 18.00 16.07
C SER A 118 -10.41 16.60 16.29
N GLY A 119 -9.61 15.73 16.87
CA GLY A 119 -10.02 14.35 17.21
C GLY A 119 -9.17 13.30 16.50
N ILE A 120 -9.30 12.10 16.98
CA ILE A 120 -8.63 10.90 16.46
C ILE A 120 -9.66 9.79 16.23
N PRO A 121 -9.45 8.90 15.24
CA PRO A 121 -8.31 8.83 14.32
C PRO A 121 -8.23 10.08 13.42
N ASN A 122 -7.01 10.49 13.10
CA ASN A 122 -6.79 11.63 12.20
C ASN A 122 -5.57 11.32 11.32
N ILE A 123 -5.78 11.28 10.01
CA ILE A 123 -4.71 11.08 9.05
C ILE A 123 -4.47 12.38 8.31
N LEU A 124 -3.26 12.93 8.43
CA LEU A 124 -2.85 14.16 7.79
C LEU A 124 -1.78 13.87 6.73
N PHE A 125 -1.99 14.34 5.52
CA PHE A 125 -1.01 14.25 4.45
C PHE A 125 -0.37 15.61 4.23
N LEU A 126 0.97 15.64 4.25
CA LEU A 126 1.78 16.82 4.00
C LEU A 126 2.74 16.57 2.84
N SER A 127 3.14 17.63 2.15
CA SER A 127 4.35 17.62 1.34
C SER A 127 5.60 17.74 2.23
N GLY A 128 6.78 17.50 1.69
CA GLY A 128 8.03 17.53 2.45
C GLY A 128 8.35 18.90 3.06
N ASP A 129 7.80 19.99 2.51
CA ASP A 129 7.89 21.35 3.07
C ASP A 129 6.88 21.62 4.19
N GLY A 130 6.03 20.65 4.53
CA GLY A 130 4.99 20.77 5.56
C GLY A 130 3.67 21.34 5.06
N THR A 131 3.52 21.62 3.75
CA THR A 131 2.24 22.08 3.21
C THR A 131 1.19 20.97 3.25
N LYS A 132 -0.02 21.28 3.74
CA LYS A 132 -1.13 20.33 3.76
C LYS A 132 -1.57 19.95 2.36
N LEU A 133 -1.67 18.65 2.13
CA LEU A 133 -2.22 18.06 0.91
C LEU A 133 -3.64 17.54 1.11
N LYS A 134 -3.91 16.85 2.22
CA LYS A 134 -5.21 16.28 2.56
C LYS A 134 -5.30 15.94 4.04
N GLN A 135 -6.53 15.86 4.55
CA GLN A 135 -6.79 15.39 5.92
C GLN A 135 -8.03 14.50 5.92
N LEU A 136 -7.99 13.44 6.72
CA LEU A 136 -9.10 12.54 6.99
C LEU A 136 -9.31 12.48 8.50
N ILE A 137 -10.55 12.67 8.95
CA ILE A 137 -10.92 12.64 10.35
C ILE A 137 -11.90 11.50 10.58
N GLY A 138 -11.74 10.79 11.69
CA GLY A 138 -12.51 9.61 12.03
C GLY A 138 -12.03 8.34 11.34
N TYR A 139 -12.74 7.26 11.59
CA TYR A 139 -12.46 5.95 11.01
C TYR A 139 -12.48 6.00 9.48
N GLN A 140 -11.48 5.41 8.86
CA GLN A 140 -11.37 5.27 7.41
C GLN A 140 -11.33 3.80 7.03
N THR A 141 -12.16 3.40 6.08
CA THR A 141 -12.05 2.08 5.46
C THR A 141 -10.82 2.01 4.54
N THR A 142 -10.37 0.78 4.21
CA THR A 142 -9.31 0.54 3.24
C THR A 142 -9.52 1.33 1.93
N ASN A 143 -10.72 1.28 1.36
CA ASN A 143 -11.02 1.97 0.10
C ASN A 143 -10.99 3.49 0.21
N GLN A 144 -11.48 4.06 1.33
CA GLN A 144 -11.41 5.50 1.58
C GLN A 144 -9.97 5.97 1.71
N LEU A 145 -9.14 5.24 2.45
CA LEU A 145 -7.73 5.57 2.60
C LEU A 145 -6.97 5.46 1.26
N ILE A 146 -7.16 4.37 0.51
CA ILE A 146 -6.53 4.19 -0.82
C ILE A 146 -6.92 5.33 -1.77
N SER A 147 -8.20 5.72 -1.80
CA SER A 147 -8.69 6.83 -2.62
C SER A 147 -8.01 8.15 -2.24
N ALA A 148 -7.89 8.42 -0.94
CA ALA A 148 -7.20 9.61 -0.44
C ALA A 148 -5.71 9.60 -0.81
N MET A 149 -5.02 8.47 -0.63
CA MET A 149 -3.62 8.31 -1.01
C MET A 149 -3.39 8.56 -2.50
N ASN A 150 -4.29 8.08 -3.37
CA ASN A 150 -4.21 8.34 -4.82
C ASN A 150 -4.33 9.85 -5.15
N LEU A 151 -5.28 10.55 -4.52
CA LEU A 151 -5.45 12.00 -4.70
C LEU A 151 -4.21 12.77 -4.22
N VAL A 152 -3.66 12.39 -3.08
CA VAL A 152 -2.44 13.01 -2.53
C VAL A 152 -1.26 12.84 -3.49
N LEU A 153 -1.02 11.63 -3.99
CA LEU A 153 0.05 11.37 -4.95
C LEU A 153 -0.11 12.19 -6.24
N LYS A 154 -1.34 12.29 -6.75
CA LYS A 154 -1.62 13.12 -7.93
C LYS A 154 -1.28 14.59 -7.67
N SER A 155 -1.72 15.16 -6.54
CA SER A 155 -1.46 16.56 -6.19
C SER A 155 0.02 16.82 -5.91
N HIS A 156 0.70 15.90 -5.23
CA HIS A 156 2.13 15.99 -4.94
C HIS A 156 2.96 16.01 -6.24
N ASN A 157 2.70 15.06 -7.14
CA ASN A 157 3.41 14.97 -8.43
C ASN A 157 3.17 16.18 -9.33
N THR A 158 1.97 16.78 -9.27
CA THR A 158 1.68 18.01 -10.03
C THR A 158 2.48 19.21 -9.50
N ARG A 159 2.69 19.29 -8.18
CA ARG A 159 3.50 20.35 -7.56
C ARG A 159 5.00 20.19 -7.84
N ALA A 160 5.51 18.96 -7.81
CA ALA A 160 6.92 18.66 -8.08
C ALA A 160 7.37 18.97 -9.52
N ARG A 161 6.43 19.17 -10.45
CA ARG A 161 6.69 19.48 -11.87
C ARG A 161 6.65 20.99 -12.19
N ARG A 162 6.28 21.83 -11.23
CA ARG A 162 6.22 23.30 -11.37
C ARG A 162 7.46 23.95 -10.82
#